data_56d3199f33602a61adca5a0e1954abc9
#
_entry.id   56d3199f33602a61adca5a0e1954abc9
#
_cell.length_a   1.000
_cell.length_b   1.000
_cell.length_c   1.000
_cell.angle_alpha   90.00
_cell.angle_beta   90.00
_cell.angle_gamma   90.00
#
_symmetry.space_group_name_H-M   'P 1'
#
loop_
_entity.id
_entity.type
_entity.pdbx_description
1 polymer ?
#
loop_
_entity_poly.entity_id
_entity_poly.type
_entity_poly.pdbx_seq_one_letter_code
_entity_poly.pdbx_strand_id
1 'polypeptide(L)'
;MEILVILLLILLNGLFAMSEIALISARRSNLEMQARQGSAGARQALKLAKDPDRFLSTVQIGITLIGILTGIYSGDTLAAKFGGELARLGIPLRTATVTAQVTIVIAVTYLTIIFGELVPKRIGMNAAERAAKIVARPMRLLSVAASPFVWLLSRSTAGVARLLGLQRAESKVTEAEIRSIIQEGAEDGEVQAVEQQIMGRVFSLGDRTVESIMTHRSELAWIDAAASAAQIRETVARAPHNRYPVGEGSLDKLLGVVCLKDLFLHLGDEGFDLRRLVAPAKFFHEGFEVYNALEQLRTEQLSYGIICDEFGVTRGIITLRDIFEALVGELPDPREEPDIVRREDGSCLVDGQCPFYDFLDWFGLENALPCNAYNTVSGLILDQLAHIPATGEKLEWNGFTFEIVDMDGARIDKILVSQKQQP
;
A
#
# COMPACT_ATOMS: atom_id res chain seq x y z
N MET A 1 -11.46 -38.92 -42.98
CA MET A 1 -10.51 -39.10 -41.84
C MET A 1 -9.69 -37.83 -41.58
N GLU A 2 -9.19 -37.13 -42.57
CA GLU A 2 -8.29 -35.97 -42.49
C GLU A 2 -8.93 -34.72 -41.85
N ILE A 3 -10.19 -34.41 -42.24
CA ILE A 3 -10.93 -33.30 -41.62
C ILE A 3 -11.10 -33.53 -40.11
N LEU A 4 -11.31 -34.78 -39.72
CA LEU A 4 -11.45 -35.15 -38.30
C LEU A 4 -10.11 -34.92 -37.55
N VAL A 5 -8.98 -35.23 -38.17
CA VAL A 5 -7.65 -34.98 -37.60
C VAL A 5 -7.41 -33.49 -37.42
N ILE A 6 -7.70 -32.67 -38.47
CA ILE A 6 -7.57 -31.20 -38.37
C ILE A 6 -8.46 -30.62 -37.27
N LEU A 7 -9.73 -31.05 -37.20
CA LEU A 7 -10.64 -30.63 -36.15
C LEU A 7 -10.15 -31.01 -34.74
N LEU A 8 -9.58 -32.22 -34.60
CA LEU A 8 -8.99 -32.68 -33.35
C LEU A 8 -7.78 -31.82 -32.96
N LEU A 9 -6.92 -31.49 -33.92
CA LEU A 9 -5.75 -30.62 -33.70
C LEU A 9 -6.20 -29.21 -33.31
N ILE A 10 -7.22 -28.65 -33.97
CA ILE A 10 -7.78 -27.33 -33.61
C ILE A 10 -8.33 -27.35 -32.19
N LEU A 11 -9.09 -28.36 -31.81
CA LEU A 11 -9.62 -28.50 -30.44
C LEU A 11 -8.53 -28.68 -29.40
N LEU A 12 -7.49 -29.43 -29.74
CA LEU A 12 -6.33 -29.63 -28.87
C LEU A 12 -5.55 -28.29 -28.68
N ASN A 13 -5.40 -27.51 -29.77
CA ASN A 13 -4.83 -26.16 -29.70
C ASN A 13 -5.67 -25.26 -28.77
N GLY A 14 -7.00 -25.34 -28.88
CA GLY A 14 -7.91 -24.61 -28.02
C GLY A 14 -7.78 -24.98 -26.53
N LEU A 15 -7.54 -26.28 -26.25
CA LEU A 15 -7.30 -26.73 -24.87
C LEU A 15 -6.00 -26.10 -24.30
N PHE A 16 -4.93 -26.03 -25.10
CA PHE A 16 -3.69 -25.36 -24.69
C PHE A 16 -3.90 -23.85 -24.47
N ALA A 17 -4.53 -23.18 -25.44
CA ALA A 17 -4.81 -21.74 -25.36
C ALA A 17 -5.71 -21.38 -24.16
N MET A 18 -6.73 -22.20 -23.89
CA MET A 18 -7.57 -22.06 -22.71
C MET A 18 -6.78 -22.26 -21.42
N SER A 19 -5.89 -23.28 -21.36
CA SER A 19 -5.13 -23.60 -20.16
C SER A 19 -4.13 -22.50 -19.80
N GLU A 20 -3.52 -21.86 -20.80
CA GLU A 20 -2.61 -20.73 -20.64
C GLU A 20 -3.29 -19.58 -19.91
N ILE A 21 -4.39 -19.10 -20.47
CA ILE A 21 -5.13 -17.96 -19.90
C ILE A 21 -5.80 -18.31 -18.58
N ALA A 22 -6.36 -19.51 -18.45
CA ALA A 22 -7.04 -19.92 -17.21
C ALA A 22 -6.07 -19.94 -16.02
N LEU A 23 -4.83 -20.38 -16.19
CA LEU A 23 -3.86 -20.44 -15.11
C LEU A 23 -3.32 -19.06 -14.72
N ILE A 24 -3.17 -18.16 -15.71
CA ILE A 24 -2.73 -16.78 -15.47
C ILE A 24 -3.82 -15.94 -14.81
N SER A 25 -5.08 -16.09 -15.27
CA SER A 25 -6.22 -15.31 -14.80
C SER A 25 -6.85 -15.85 -13.51
N ALA A 26 -6.54 -17.07 -13.09
CA ALA A 26 -7.10 -17.65 -11.87
C ALA A 26 -6.55 -16.97 -10.62
N ARG A 27 -7.44 -16.47 -9.75
CA ARG A 27 -7.05 -15.87 -8.46
C ARG A 27 -6.41 -16.93 -7.57
N ARG A 28 -5.14 -16.72 -7.24
CA ARG A 28 -4.34 -17.66 -6.43
C ARG A 28 -4.98 -17.93 -5.08
N SER A 29 -5.51 -16.91 -4.41
CA SER A 29 -6.22 -17.01 -3.14
C SER A 29 -7.41 -17.96 -3.21
N ASN A 30 -8.22 -17.90 -4.27
CA ASN A 30 -9.35 -18.78 -4.51
C ASN A 30 -8.92 -20.24 -4.72
N LEU A 31 -7.85 -20.46 -5.48
CA LEU A 31 -7.29 -21.80 -5.67
C LEU A 31 -6.73 -22.37 -4.38
N GLU A 32 -6.08 -21.57 -3.54
CA GLU A 32 -5.56 -21.98 -2.23
C GLU A 32 -6.70 -22.37 -1.27
N MET A 33 -7.75 -21.56 -1.20
CA MET A 33 -8.93 -21.88 -0.40
C MET A 33 -9.57 -23.21 -0.83
N GLN A 34 -9.80 -23.39 -2.15
CA GLN A 34 -10.37 -24.63 -2.68
C GLN A 34 -9.44 -25.85 -2.51
N ALA A 35 -8.14 -25.65 -2.55
CA ALA A 35 -7.17 -26.71 -2.27
C ALA A 35 -7.19 -27.16 -0.82
N ARG A 36 -7.38 -26.22 0.14
CA ARG A 36 -7.60 -26.53 1.58
C ARG A 36 -8.92 -27.28 1.79
N GLN A 37 -9.95 -26.98 1.02
CA GLN A 37 -11.25 -27.68 1.03
C GLN A 37 -11.21 -29.08 0.37
N GLY A 38 -10.03 -29.55 -0.05
CA GLY A 38 -9.85 -30.92 -0.58
C GLY A 38 -9.84 -31.05 -2.10
N SER A 39 -9.99 -29.97 -2.88
CA SER A 39 -9.99 -30.04 -4.34
C SER A 39 -8.64 -30.48 -4.90
N ALA A 40 -8.59 -31.68 -5.48
CA ALA A 40 -7.37 -32.22 -6.12
C ALA A 40 -6.96 -31.42 -7.37
N GLY A 41 -7.93 -30.90 -8.13
CA GLY A 41 -7.69 -30.04 -9.30
C GLY A 41 -7.04 -28.71 -8.91
N ALA A 42 -7.54 -28.05 -7.85
CA ALA A 42 -6.97 -26.80 -7.34
C ALA A 42 -5.53 -27.01 -6.83
N ARG A 43 -5.26 -28.10 -6.13
CA ARG A 43 -3.88 -28.44 -5.72
C ARG A 43 -2.92 -28.63 -6.89
N GLN A 44 -3.39 -29.23 -8.01
CA GLN A 44 -2.56 -29.39 -9.20
C GLN A 44 -2.37 -28.05 -9.96
N ALA A 45 -3.43 -27.24 -10.06
CA ALA A 45 -3.34 -25.89 -10.65
C ALA A 45 -2.33 -25.02 -9.90
N LEU A 46 -2.37 -25.02 -8.56
CA LEU A 46 -1.38 -24.31 -7.74
C LEU A 46 0.06 -24.77 -7.95
N LYS A 47 0.27 -26.09 -8.17
CA LYS A 47 1.61 -26.60 -8.46
C LYS A 47 2.14 -26.11 -9.81
N LEU A 48 1.27 -25.96 -10.81
CA LEU A 48 1.65 -25.40 -12.11
C LEU A 48 1.87 -23.88 -12.01
N ALA A 49 1.04 -23.18 -11.22
CA ALA A 49 1.17 -21.75 -10.98
C ALA A 49 2.42 -21.36 -10.17
N LYS A 50 3.03 -22.29 -9.44
CA LYS A 50 4.31 -22.04 -8.73
C LYS A 50 5.52 -21.95 -9.67
N ASP A 51 5.45 -22.55 -10.86
CA ASP A 51 6.50 -22.50 -11.88
C ASP A 51 5.89 -22.06 -13.22
N PRO A 52 5.52 -20.77 -13.34
CA PRO A 52 4.81 -20.27 -14.51
C PRO A 52 5.66 -20.34 -15.78
N ASP A 53 6.97 -20.11 -15.70
CA ASP A 53 7.89 -20.14 -16.84
C ASP A 53 7.90 -21.54 -17.49
N ARG A 54 7.96 -22.56 -16.65
CA ARG A 54 7.95 -23.96 -17.13
C ARG A 54 6.61 -24.34 -17.74
N PHE A 55 5.52 -23.90 -17.11
CA PHE A 55 4.16 -24.15 -17.64
C PHE A 55 3.95 -23.46 -18.98
N LEU A 56 4.24 -22.15 -19.07
CA LEU A 56 4.09 -21.38 -20.30
C LEU A 56 4.95 -21.95 -21.45
N SER A 57 6.20 -22.32 -21.15
CA SER A 57 7.07 -22.99 -22.15
C SER A 57 6.47 -24.31 -22.65
N THR A 58 5.86 -25.09 -21.74
CA THR A 58 5.21 -26.36 -22.12
C THR A 58 4.04 -26.13 -23.04
N VAL A 59 3.17 -25.16 -22.71
CA VAL A 59 2.00 -24.78 -23.52
C VAL A 59 2.44 -24.26 -24.88
N GLN A 60 3.45 -23.40 -24.92
CA GLN A 60 3.98 -22.82 -26.16
C GLN A 60 4.55 -23.89 -27.10
N ILE A 61 5.29 -24.88 -26.56
CA ILE A 61 5.75 -26.04 -27.35
C ILE A 61 4.55 -26.77 -27.94
N GLY A 62 3.51 -27.01 -27.14
CA GLY A 62 2.30 -27.70 -27.59
C GLY A 62 1.59 -26.96 -28.70
N ILE A 63 1.33 -25.67 -28.54
CA ILE A 63 0.67 -24.80 -29.54
C ILE A 63 1.48 -24.79 -30.83
N THR A 64 2.83 -24.63 -30.77
CA THR A 64 3.69 -24.56 -31.94
C THR A 64 3.69 -25.91 -32.68
N LEU A 65 3.81 -27.03 -31.97
CA LEU A 65 3.79 -28.36 -32.57
C LEU A 65 2.47 -28.65 -33.27
N ILE A 66 1.34 -28.33 -32.61
CA ILE A 66 0.00 -28.51 -33.17
C ILE A 66 -0.16 -27.62 -34.41
N GLY A 67 0.31 -26.37 -34.39
CA GLY A 67 0.27 -25.46 -35.51
C GLY A 67 1.03 -26.00 -36.74
N ILE A 68 2.22 -26.53 -36.53
CA ILE A 68 3.02 -27.17 -37.57
C ILE A 68 2.29 -28.41 -38.16
N LEU A 69 1.79 -29.28 -37.27
CA LEU A 69 1.04 -30.48 -37.74
C LEU A 69 -0.21 -30.09 -38.51
N THR A 70 -0.96 -29.10 -38.03
CA THR A 70 -2.16 -28.61 -38.74
C THR A 70 -1.79 -28.05 -40.13
N GLY A 71 -0.68 -27.31 -40.24
CA GLY A 71 -0.19 -26.79 -41.49
C GLY A 71 0.18 -27.90 -42.48
N ILE A 72 0.89 -28.92 -42.04
CA ILE A 72 1.29 -30.09 -42.90
C ILE A 72 0.02 -30.83 -43.37
N TYR A 73 -0.88 -31.21 -42.45
CA TYR A 73 -2.09 -31.95 -42.83
C TYR A 73 -3.04 -31.15 -43.71
N SER A 74 -3.14 -29.83 -43.54
CA SER A 74 -3.99 -29.00 -44.39
C SER A 74 -3.41 -28.75 -45.75
N GLY A 75 -2.10 -28.53 -45.86
CA GLY A 75 -1.43 -28.24 -47.14
C GLY A 75 -1.28 -29.45 -48.03
N ASP A 76 -0.73 -30.54 -47.51
CA ASP A 76 -0.39 -31.70 -48.36
C ASP A 76 -1.58 -32.58 -48.69
N THR A 77 -2.49 -32.77 -47.72
CA THR A 77 -3.52 -33.82 -47.89
C THR A 77 -4.87 -33.22 -48.31
N LEU A 78 -5.34 -32.18 -47.59
CA LEU A 78 -6.69 -31.61 -47.85
C LEU A 78 -6.67 -30.74 -49.12
N ALA A 79 -5.63 -29.93 -49.31
CA ALA A 79 -5.47 -29.08 -50.49
C ALA A 79 -5.26 -29.87 -51.78
N ALA A 80 -4.52 -30.99 -51.73
CA ALA A 80 -4.34 -31.87 -52.87
C ALA A 80 -5.66 -32.50 -53.36
N LYS A 81 -6.49 -32.97 -52.42
CA LYS A 81 -7.81 -33.51 -52.76
C LYS A 81 -8.77 -32.46 -53.36
N PHE A 82 -8.83 -31.30 -52.70
CA PHE A 82 -9.64 -30.20 -53.18
C PHE A 82 -9.17 -29.68 -54.56
N GLY A 83 -7.86 -29.59 -54.78
CA GLY A 83 -7.29 -29.27 -56.09
C GLY A 83 -7.64 -30.27 -57.16
N GLY A 84 -7.70 -31.58 -56.83
CA GLY A 84 -8.15 -32.64 -57.76
C GLY A 84 -9.63 -32.46 -58.15
N GLU A 85 -10.50 -32.09 -57.25
CA GLU A 85 -11.92 -31.81 -57.57
C GLU A 85 -12.08 -30.54 -58.45
N LEU A 86 -11.27 -29.49 -58.18
CA LEU A 86 -11.26 -28.28 -59.00
C LEU A 86 -10.77 -28.57 -60.44
N ALA A 87 -9.79 -29.44 -60.59
CA ALA A 87 -9.28 -29.87 -61.91
C ALA A 87 -10.36 -30.67 -62.69
N ARG A 88 -11.17 -31.47 -62.01
CA ARG A 88 -12.34 -32.16 -62.63
C ARG A 88 -13.40 -31.22 -63.19
N LEU A 89 -13.49 -30.01 -62.59
CA LEU A 89 -14.41 -28.95 -63.03
C LEU A 89 -13.84 -28.12 -64.19
N GLY A 90 -12.69 -28.53 -64.78
CA GLY A 90 -12.14 -27.93 -66.00
C GLY A 90 -11.08 -26.85 -65.75
N ILE A 91 -10.66 -26.64 -64.50
CA ILE A 91 -9.58 -25.67 -64.18
C ILE A 91 -8.22 -26.29 -64.46
N PRO A 92 -7.27 -25.58 -65.10
CA PRO A 92 -5.94 -26.11 -65.35
C PRO A 92 -5.26 -26.56 -64.02
N LEU A 93 -4.68 -27.76 -64.02
CA LEU A 93 -4.18 -28.45 -62.81
C LEU A 93 -3.31 -27.56 -61.91
N ARG A 94 -2.41 -26.78 -62.52
CA ARG A 94 -1.52 -25.86 -61.82
C ARG A 94 -2.27 -24.77 -61.08
N THR A 95 -3.27 -24.17 -61.72
CA THR A 95 -4.13 -23.13 -61.12
C THR A 95 -5.05 -23.72 -60.04
N ALA A 96 -5.63 -24.90 -60.32
CA ALA A 96 -6.50 -25.62 -59.37
C ALA A 96 -5.73 -25.95 -58.06
N THR A 97 -4.49 -26.42 -58.15
CA THR A 97 -3.68 -26.76 -56.97
C THR A 97 -3.36 -25.53 -56.11
N VAL A 98 -2.90 -24.43 -56.76
CA VAL A 98 -2.58 -23.19 -56.02
C VAL A 98 -3.83 -22.57 -55.39
N THR A 99 -4.93 -22.51 -56.12
CA THR A 99 -6.21 -21.98 -55.58
C THR A 99 -6.71 -22.83 -54.42
N ALA A 100 -6.63 -24.17 -54.55
CA ALA A 100 -7.01 -25.06 -53.45
C ALA A 100 -6.15 -24.87 -52.20
N GLN A 101 -4.80 -24.76 -52.38
CA GLN A 101 -3.90 -24.50 -51.23
C GLN A 101 -4.23 -23.19 -50.53
N VAL A 102 -4.39 -22.10 -51.26
CA VAL A 102 -4.71 -20.78 -50.66
C VAL A 102 -6.06 -20.83 -49.95
N THR A 103 -7.07 -21.40 -50.60
CA THR A 103 -8.42 -21.49 -50.00
C THR A 103 -8.43 -22.32 -48.71
N ILE A 104 -7.81 -23.51 -48.73
CA ILE A 104 -7.74 -24.41 -47.57
C ILE A 104 -6.93 -23.76 -46.42
N VAL A 105 -5.79 -23.13 -46.73
CA VAL A 105 -4.99 -22.43 -45.72
C VAL A 105 -5.82 -21.32 -45.06
N ILE A 106 -6.51 -20.49 -45.86
CA ILE A 106 -7.36 -19.42 -45.31
C ILE A 106 -8.47 -20.02 -44.40
N ALA A 107 -9.17 -21.04 -44.88
CA ALA A 107 -10.27 -21.65 -44.14
C ALA A 107 -9.79 -22.30 -42.84
N VAL A 108 -8.69 -23.09 -42.88
CA VAL A 108 -8.14 -23.76 -41.70
C VAL A 108 -7.58 -22.74 -40.74
N THR A 109 -6.88 -21.70 -41.22
CA THR A 109 -6.36 -20.63 -40.37
C THR A 109 -7.53 -19.90 -39.63
N TYR A 110 -8.59 -19.55 -40.34
CA TYR A 110 -9.78 -18.92 -39.76
C TYR A 110 -10.39 -19.79 -38.68
N LEU A 111 -10.61 -21.08 -38.93
CA LEU A 111 -11.15 -22.01 -37.94
C LEU A 111 -10.20 -22.20 -36.76
N THR A 112 -8.90 -22.25 -36.98
CA THR A 112 -7.89 -22.39 -35.92
C THR A 112 -7.87 -21.16 -35.03
N ILE A 113 -7.93 -19.95 -35.60
CA ILE A 113 -7.97 -18.71 -34.80
C ILE A 113 -9.23 -18.67 -33.93
N ILE A 114 -10.41 -18.98 -34.50
CA ILE A 114 -11.66 -18.91 -33.73
C ILE A 114 -11.75 -20.02 -32.68
N PHE A 115 -11.68 -21.29 -33.12
CA PHE A 115 -11.96 -22.43 -32.26
C PHE A 115 -10.71 -22.97 -31.55
N GLY A 116 -9.53 -22.68 -32.07
CA GLY A 116 -8.26 -23.09 -31.50
C GLY A 116 -7.61 -22.02 -30.61
N GLU A 117 -8.09 -20.75 -30.63
CA GLU A 117 -7.45 -19.70 -29.85
C GLU A 117 -8.47 -18.75 -29.20
N LEU A 118 -9.26 -17.95 -29.96
CA LEU A 118 -10.04 -16.86 -29.42
C LEU A 118 -11.17 -17.31 -28.48
N VAL A 119 -11.98 -18.27 -28.92
CA VAL A 119 -13.10 -18.79 -28.10
C VAL A 119 -12.59 -19.50 -26.85
N PRO A 120 -11.62 -20.42 -26.93
CA PRO A 120 -11.03 -21.05 -25.75
C PRO A 120 -10.39 -20.06 -24.77
N LYS A 121 -9.69 -19.03 -25.25
CA LYS A 121 -9.15 -17.98 -24.38
C LYS A 121 -10.23 -17.21 -23.65
N ARG A 122 -11.33 -16.87 -24.32
CA ARG A 122 -12.48 -16.23 -23.65
C ARG A 122 -13.11 -17.12 -22.57
N ILE A 123 -13.24 -18.42 -22.83
CA ILE A 123 -13.74 -19.37 -21.83
C ILE A 123 -12.77 -19.44 -20.65
N GLY A 124 -11.45 -19.48 -20.93
CA GLY A 124 -10.41 -19.50 -19.92
C GLY A 124 -10.42 -18.26 -19.02
N MET A 125 -10.68 -17.07 -19.55
CA MET A 125 -10.80 -15.84 -18.76
C MET A 125 -12.07 -15.81 -17.90
N ASN A 126 -13.23 -16.12 -18.50
CA ASN A 126 -14.52 -16.01 -17.81
C ASN A 126 -14.74 -17.07 -16.71
N ALA A 127 -14.10 -18.22 -16.83
CA ALA A 127 -14.23 -19.33 -15.88
C ALA A 127 -12.85 -19.85 -15.42
N ALA A 128 -11.92 -18.92 -15.11
CA ALA A 128 -10.51 -19.19 -14.91
C ALA A 128 -10.23 -20.32 -13.90
N GLU A 129 -10.84 -20.27 -12.72
CA GLU A 129 -10.61 -21.31 -11.69
C GLU A 129 -11.16 -22.68 -12.07
N ARG A 130 -12.33 -22.70 -12.76
CA ARG A 130 -12.93 -23.99 -13.21
C ARG A 130 -12.09 -24.60 -14.33
N ALA A 131 -11.71 -23.79 -15.32
CA ALA A 131 -10.85 -24.22 -16.42
C ALA A 131 -9.49 -24.68 -15.92
N ALA A 132 -8.82 -23.91 -15.07
CA ALA A 132 -7.53 -24.25 -14.47
C ALA A 132 -7.56 -25.61 -13.76
N LYS A 133 -8.62 -25.91 -12.97
CA LYS A 133 -8.77 -27.19 -12.27
C LYS A 133 -8.94 -28.38 -13.22
N ILE A 134 -9.67 -28.21 -14.32
CA ILE A 134 -9.93 -29.28 -15.32
C ILE A 134 -8.64 -29.58 -16.08
N VAL A 135 -7.94 -28.54 -16.57
CA VAL A 135 -6.75 -28.69 -17.42
C VAL A 135 -5.49 -29.02 -16.64
N ALA A 136 -5.46 -28.78 -15.32
CA ALA A 136 -4.24 -28.94 -14.51
C ALA A 136 -3.65 -30.35 -14.55
N ARG A 137 -4.48 -31.41 -14.56
CA ARG A 137 -3.99 -32.79 -14.61
C ARG A 137 -3.37 -33.15 -15.94
N PRO A 138 -4.05 -32.97 -17.11
CA PRO A 138 -3.44 -33.27 -18.41
C PRO A 138 -2.23 -32.39 -18.69
N MET A 139 -2.26 -31.10 -18.31
CA MET A 139 -1.12 -30.19 -18.49
C MET A 139 0.10 -30.62 -17.65
N ARG A 140 -0.09 -31.14 -16.46
CA ARG A 140 1.01 -31.68 -15.66
C ARG A 140 1.69 -32.89 -16.35
N LEU A 141 0.91 -33.80 -16.90
CA LEU A 141 1.46 -34.95 -17.63
C LEU A 141 2.29 -34.48 -18.83
N LEU A 142 1.74 -33.52 -19.59
CA LEU A 142 2.43 -32.93 -20.74
C LEU A 142 3.69 -32.18 -20.33
N SER A 143 3.65 -31.41 -19.22
CA SER A 143 4.82 -30.71 -18.70
C SER A 143 5.94 -31.65 -18.27
N VAL A 144 5.61 -32.82 -17.72
CA VAL A 144 6.61 -33.84 -17.41
C VAL A 144 7.21 -34.45 -18.70
N ALA A 145 6.35 -34.78 -19.69
CA ALA A 145 6.82 -35.33 -20.96
C ALA A 145 7.67 -34.34 -21.76
N ALA A 146 7.26 -33.05 -21.75
CA ALA A 146 8.00 -31.97 -22.42
C ALA A 146 9.24 -31.48 -21.67
N SER A 147 9.48 -31.96 -20.44
CA SER A 147 10.55 -31.49 -19.56
C SER A 147 11.94 -31.37 -20.20
N PRO A 148 12.43 -32.33 -21.01
CA PRO A 148 13.74 -32.21 -21.65
C PRO A 148 13.81 -31.04 -22.65
N PHE A 149 12.73 -30.84 -23.39
CA PHE A 149 12.63 -29.72 -24.36
C PHE A 149 12.52 -28.38 -23.63
N VAL A 150 11.69 -28.31 -22.57
CA VAL A 150 11.55 -27.11 -21.72
C VAL A 150 12.89 -26.72 -21.10
N TRP A 151 13.64 -27.72 -20.59
CA TRP A 151 14.97 -27.49 -20.02
C TRP A 151 15.93 -26.88 -21.08
N LEU A 152 15.94 -27.42 -22.29
CA LEU A 152 16.78 -26.92 -23.37
C LEU A 152 16.42 -25.47 -23.73
N LEU A 153 15.11 -25.18 -23.90
CA LEU A 153 14.62 -23.84 -24.21
C LEU A 153 14.95 -22.86 -23.10
N SER A 154 14.68 -23.20 -21.84
CA SER A 154 14.98 -22.34 -20.70
C SER A 154 16.46 -22.00 -20.60
N ARG A 155 17.33 -22.97 -20.88
CA ARG A 155 18.79 -22.76 -20.89
C ARG A 155 19.22 -21.82 -22.03
N SER A 156 18.64 -22.00 -23.21
CA SER A 156 18.89 -21.14 -24.36
C SER A 156 18.41 -19.71 -24.13
N THR A 157 17.18 -19.56 -23.65
CA THR A 157 16.58 -18.25 -23.31
C THR A 157 17.37 -17.53 -22.21
N ALA A 158 17.79 -18.24 -21.17
CA ALA A 158 18.63 -17.68 -20.11
C ALA A 158 20.01 -17.23 -20.65
N GLY A 159 20.56 -17.94 -21.62
CA GLY A 159 21.79 -17.55 -22.31
C GLY A 159 21.63 -16.23 -23.06
N VAL A 160 20.56 -16.11 -23.86
CA VAL A 160 20.25 -14.89 -24.62
C VAL A 160 19.93 -13.71 -23.67
N ALA A 161 19.11 -13.94 -22.63
CA ALA A 161 18.77 -12.91 -21.64
C ALA A 161 20.03 -12.37 -20.94
N ARG A 162 20.98 -13.24 -20.59
CA ARG A 162 22.27 -12.84 -20.00
C ARG A 162 23.11 -12.03 -20.98
N LEU A 163 23.11 -12.40 -22.25
CA LEU A 163 23.82 -11.66 -23.29
C LEU A 163 23.26 -10.25 -23.48
N LEU A 164 21.93 -10.08 -23.30
CA LEU A 164 21.23 -8.82 -23.39
C LEU A 164 21.28 -8.01 -22.07
N GLY A 165 21.93 -8.51 -21.02
CA GLY A 165 22.03 -7.83 -19.73
C GLY A 165 20.72 -7.79 -18.92
N LEU A 166 19.73 -8.61 -19.28
CA LEU A 166 18.45 -8.68 -18.57
C LEU A 166 18.65 -9.47 -17.27
N GLN A 167 18.76 -8.75 -16.14
CA GLN A 167 18.73 -9.35 -14.81
C GLN A 167 17.28 -9.52 -14.36
N ARG A 168 16.96 -10.65 -13.72
CA ARG A 168 15.67 -10.80 -13.01
C ARG A 168 15.64 -9.76 -11.90
N ALA A 169 14.77 -8.76 -12.01
CA ALA A 169 14.38 -7.95 -10.89
C ALA A 169 13.58 -8.87 -9.94
N GLU A 170 14.13 -9.16 -8.76
CA GLU A 170 13.31 -9.69 -7.67
C GLU A 170 12.28 -8.61 -7.34
N SER A 171 11.03 -8.81 -7.72
CA SER A 171 9.94 -7.94 -7.31
C SER A 171 9.70 -8.17 -5.82
N LYS A 172 10.38 -7.38 -4.99
CA LYS A 172 10.00 -7.24 -3.58
C LYS A 172 8.74 -6.40 -3.58
N VAL A 173 7.74 -6.88 -2.86
CA VAL A 173 6.52 -6.10 -2.64
C VAL A 173 6.93 -4.81 -1.93
N THR A 174 6.65 -3.68 -2.54
CA THR A 174 6.93 -2.36 -1.98
C THR A 174 5.73 -1.85 -1.18
N GLU A 175 5.96 -0.90 -0.28
CA GLU A 175 4.87 -0.24 0.46
C GLU A 175 3.87 0.42 -0.49
N ALA A 176 4.35 1.07 -1.57
CA ALA A 176 3.50 1.66 -2.60
C ALA A 176 2.58 0.63 -3.27
N GLU A 177 3.05 -0.61 -3.48
CA GLU A 177 2.23 -1.68 -4.03
C GLU A 177 1.17 -2.15 -3.03
N ILE A 178 1.51 -2.22 -1.73
CA ILE A 178 0.54 -2.55 -0.67
C ILE A 178 -0.54 -1.46 -0.57
N ARG A 179 -0.16 -0.18 -0.58
CA ARG A 179 -1.10 0.96 -0.57
C ARG A 179 -2.05 0.91 -1.77
N SER A 180 -1.52 0.61 -2.97
CA SER A 180 -2.33 0.47 -4.19
C SER A 180 -3.36 -0.67 -4.09
N ILE A 181 -2.98 -1.81 -3.50
CA ILE A 181 -3.89 -2.95 -3.29
C ILE A 181 -5.01 -2.58 -2.29
N ILE A 182 -4.69 -1.84 -1.23
CA ILE A 182 -5.65 -1.38 -0.24
C ILE A 182 -6.65 -0.40 -0.89
N GLN A 183 -6.15 0.51 -1.72
CA GLN A 183 -6.98 1.47 -2.46
C GLN A 183 -7.91 0.75 -3.43
N GLU A 184 -7.43 -0.21 -4.22
CA GLU A 184 -8.26 -1.04 -5.11
C GLU A 184 -9.34 -1.79 -4.32
N GLY A 185 -9.00 -2.33 -3.13
CA GLY A 185 -9.94 -2.97 -2.24
C GLY A 185 -11.02 -2.02 -1.70
N ALA A 186 -10.69 -0.74 -1.48
CA ALA A 186 -11.64 0.27 -1.05
C ALA A 186 -12.59 0.68 -2.21
N GLU A 187 -12.06 0.83 -3.42
CA GLU A 187 -12.87 1.12 -4.63
C GLU A 187 -13.84 -0.03 -4.96
N ASP A 188 -13.42 -1.27 -4.73
CA ASP A 188 -14.24 -2.48 -4.90
C ASP A 188 -15.25 -2.69 -3.74
N GLY A 189 -15.18 -1.91 -2.66
CA GLY A 189 -16.05 -1.99 -1.48
C GLY A 189 -15.73 -3.14 -0.53
N GLU A 190 -14.60 -3.81 -0.69
CA GLU A 190 -14.11 -4.89 0.20
C GLU A 190 -13.39 -4.33 1.45
N VAL A 191 -12.85 -3.10 1.36
CA VAL A 191 -12.22 -2.35 2.45
C VAL A 191 -13.04 -1.10 2.71
N GLN A 192 -13.35 -0.82 3.99
CA GLN A 192 -14.08 0.40 4.35
C GLN A 192 -13.14 1.62 4.29
N ALA A 193 -13.69 2.80 4.03
CA ALA A 193 -12.91 4.05 3.97
C ALA A 193 -12.12 4.31 5.27
N VAL A 194 -12.72 4.02 6.43
CA VAL A 194 -12.06 4.15 7.74
C VAL A 194 -10.89 3.17 7.88
N GLU A 195 -11.04 1.94 7.40
CA GLU A 195 -9.96 0.94 7.42
C GLU A 195 -8.79 1.37 6.54
N GLN A 196 -9.09 1.88 5.32
CA GLN A 196 -8.08 2.41 4.41
C GLN A 196 -7.30 3.57 5.06
N GLN A 197 -8.00 4.51 5.69
CA GLN A 197 -7.41 5.67 6.36
C GLN A 197 -6.49 5.25 7.51
N ILE A 198 -6.94 4.33 8.38
CA ILE A 198 -6.13 3.80 9.48
C ILE A 198 -4.88 3.09 8.94
N MET A 199 -4.99 2.28 7.87
CA MET A 199 -3.85 1.61 7.26
C MET A 199 -2.84 2.63 6.69
N GLY A 200 -3.31 3.72 6.07
CA GLY A 200 -2.47 4.83 5.62
C GLY A 200 -1.66 5.43 6.77
N ARG A 201 -2.33 5.73 7.90
CA ARG A 201 -1.70 6.27 9.12
C ARG A 201 -0.70 5.30 9.75
N VAL A 202 -0.98 3.99 9.73
CA VAL A 202 -0.02 2.96 10.21
C VAL A 202 1.29 3.02 9.42
N PHE A 203 1.24 3.12 8.11
CA PHE A 203 2.47 3.23 7.29
C PHE A 203 3.20 4.54 7.56
N SER A 204 2.47 5.65 7.59
CA SER A 204 3.08 6.97 7.83
C SER A 204 3.74 7.08 9.19
N LEU A 205 3.14 6.47 10.23
CA LEU A 205 3.69 6.50 11.59
C LEU A 205 5.03 5.78 11.70
N GLY A 206 5.30 4.81 10.80
CA GLY A 206 6.59 4.11 10.75
C GLY A 206 7.78 5.02 10.44
N ASP A 207 7.56 6.10 9.70
CA ASP A 207 8.57 7.06 9.28
C ASP A 207 8.63 8.31 10.19
N ARG A 208 7.74 8.39 11.22
CA ARG A 208 7.63 9.56 12.11
C ARG A 208 8.51 9.40 13.36
N THR A 209 9.05 10.54 13.80
CA THR A 209 9.76 10.65 15.08
C THR A 209 8.80 11.09 16.20
N VAL A 210 9.19 10.85 17.44
CA VAL A 210 8.40 11.24 18.62
C VAL A 210 8.18 12.76 18.68
N GLU A 211 9.11 13.56 18.13
CA GLU A 211 8.97 15.01 18.02
C GLU A 211 7.75 15.43 17.21
N SER A 212 7.39 14.67 16.17
CA SER A 212 6.29 15.00 15.26
C SER A 212 4.89 14.78 15.85
N ILE A 213 4.79 14.10 17.00
CA ILE A 213 3.50 13.77 17.65
C ILE A 213 3.48 14.12 19.16
N MET A 214 4.55 14.72 19.68
CA MET A 214 4.62 15.09 21.09
C MET A 214 3.75 16.31 21.41
N THR A 215 3.31 16.44 22.63
CA THR A 215 2.90 17.72 23.17
C THR A 215 4.14 18.55 23.47
N HIS A 216 4.25 19.72 22.82
CA HIS A 216 5.43 20.59 22.93
C HIS A 216 5.55 21.21 24.32
N ARG A 217 6.80 21.53 24.75
CA ARG A 217 7.09 22.12 26.07
C ARG A 217 6.32 23.41 26.39
N SER A 218 5.96 24.20 25.38
CA SER A 218 5.19 25.44 25.56
C SER A 218 3.75 25.20 26.04
N GLU A 219 3.21 24.02 25.78
CA GLU A 219 1.85 23.59 26.11
C GLU A 219 1.80 22.74 27.39
N LEU A 220 2.97 22.35 27.90
CA LEU A 220 3.06 21.50 29.07
C LEU A 220 2.68 22.26 30.35
N ALA A 221 1.64 21.81 31.02
CA ALA A 221 1.40 22.14 32.43
C ALA A 221 2.39 21.35 33.29
N TRP A 222 3.29 22.01 33.97
CA TRP A 222 4.27 21.42 34.89
C TRP A 222 4.23 22.03 36.27
N ILE A 223 4.80 21.36 37.25
CA ILE A 223 4.78 21.79 38.67
C ILE A 223 6.23 22.01 39.12
N ASP A 224 6.48 23.17 39.74
CA ASP A 224 7.77 23.41 40.40
C ASP A 224 7.87 22.56 41.68
N ALA A 225 9.02 21.93 41.90
CA ALA A 225 9.27 21.11 43.09
C ALA A 225 9.18 21.89 44.40
N ALA A 226 9.31 23.21 44.36
CA ALA A 226 9.16 24.13 45.50
C ALA A 226 7.73 24.69 45.63
N ALA A 227 6.81 24.32 44.72
CA ALA A 227 5.43 24.85 44.74
C ALA A 227 4.67 24.45 45.98
N SER A 228 3.94 25.42 46.54
CA SER A 228 3.00 25.18 47.65
C SER A 228 1.77 24.36 47.19
N ALA A 229 1.10 23.71 48.15
CA ALA A 229 -0.13 22.98 47.86
C ALA A 229 -1.23 23.84 47.17
N ALA A 230 -1.26 25.15 47.49
CA ALA A 230 -2.19 26.08 46.83
C ALA A 230 -1.82 26.30 45.34
N GLN A 231 -0.55 26.51 45.03
CA GLN A 231 -0.08 26.66 43.65
C GLN A 231 -0.28 25.39 42.83
N ILE A 232 -0.03 24.21 43.45
CA ILE A 232 -0.30 22.92 42.78
C ILE A 232 -1.78 22.80 42.42
N ARG A 233 -2.70 23.13 43.35
CA ARG A 233 -4.14 23.13 43.06
C ARG A 233 -4.52 24.08 41.95
N GLU A 234 -3.94 25.26 41.90
CA GLU A 234 -4.18 26.24 40.84
C GLU A 234 -3.72 25.72 39.49
N THR A 235 -2.50 25.14 39.42
CA THR A 235 -1.99 24.53 38.18
C THR A 235 -2.88 23.41 37.70
N VAL A 236 -3.30 22.50 38.57
CA VAL A 236 -4.20 21.38 38.26
C VAL A 236 -5.58 21.87 37.83
N ALA A 237 -6.10 22.94 38.47
CA ALA A 237 -7.41 23.51 38.12
C ALA A 237 -7.40 24.17 36.72
N ARG A 238 -6.29 24.83 36.37
CA ARG A 238 -6.11 25.50 35.06
C ARG A 238 -5.97 24.51 33.94
N ALA A 239 -5.17 23.47 34.10
CA ALA A 239 -4.90 22.45 33.11
C ALA A 239 -4.98 21.04 33.74
N PRO A 240 -6.17 20.41 33.73
CA PRO A 240 -6.41 19.14 34.43
C PRO A 240 -5.89 17.97 33.57
N HIS A 241 -4.67 17.53 33.87
CA HIS A 241 -4.05 16.34 33.28
C HIS A 241 -3.94 15.20 34.33
N ASN A 242 -3.72 13.99 33.82
CA ASN A 242 -3.48 12.84 34.68
C ASN A 242 -2.07 12.82 35.29
N ARG A 243 -1.12 13.51 34.67
CA ARG A 243 0.30 13.54 35.04
C ARG A 243 0.87 14.92 34.80
N TYR A 244 1.81 15.31 35.65
CA TYR A 244 2.49 16.59 35.56
C TYR A 244 3.99 16.37 35.69
N PRO A 245 4.81 16.86 34.73
CA PRO A 245 6.25 16.97 34.89
C PRO A 245 6.57 17.81 36.11
N VAL A 246 7.56 17.42 36.89
CA VAL A 246 8.03 18.15 38.06
C VAL A 246 9.46 18.59 37.84
N GLY A 247 9.70 19.90 37.81
CA GLY A 247 11.01 20.49 37.60
C GLY A 247 11.49 21.32 38.78
N GLU A 248 12.78 21.63 38.86
CA GLU A 248 13.38 22.49 39.87
C GLU A 248 13.67 23.87 39.28
N GLY A 249 12.71 24.78 39.40
CA GLY A 249 12.77 26.13 38.84
C GLY A 249 12.61 26.22 37.32
N SER A 250 12.79 25.15 36.58
CA SER A 250 12.54 25.06 35.14
C SER A 250 12.27 23.61 34.70
N LEU A 251 11.63 23.45 33.54
CA LEU A 251 11.45 22.15 32.89
C LEU A 251 12.78 21.48 32.47
N ASP A 252 13.84 22.24 32.30
CA ASP A 252 15.15 21.70 31.91
C ASP A 252 15.86 21.01 33.08
N LYS A 253 15.41 21.23 34.31
CA LYS A 253 15.83 20.51 35.50
C LYS A 253 14.75 19.58 35.98
N LEU A 254 14.32 18.68 35.11
CA LEU A 254 13.25 17.75 35.41
C LEU A 254 13.68 16.73 36.46
N LEU A 255 12.89 16.62 37.54
CA LEU A 255 13.07 15.61 38.59
C LEU A 255 12.33 14.30 38.23
N GLY A 256 11.23 14.39 37.51
CA GLY A 256 10.38 13.28 37.13
C GLY A 256 8.96 13.73 36.87
N VAL A 257 7.99 12.84 37.09
CA VAL A 257 6.57 13.10 36.85
C VAL A 257 5.75 12.68 38.06
N VAL A 258 4.72 13.46 38.39
CA VAL A 258 3.77 13.12 39.46
C VAL A 258 2.40 12.80 38.89
N CYS A 259 1.73 11.82 39.44
CA CYS A 259 0.37 11.43 39.07
C CYS A 259 -0.66 12.29 39.85
N LEU A 260 -1.71 12.76 39.15
CA LEU A 260 -2.81 13.49 39.77
C LEU A 260 -3.46 12.72 40.93
N LYS A 261 -3.57 11.40 40.83
CA LYS A 261 -4.12 10.54 41.87
C LYS A 261 -3.31 10.63 43.16
N ASP A 262 -1.99 10.63 43.05
CA ASP A 262 -1.09 10.71 44.20
C ASP A 262 -1.13 12.11 44.81
N LEU A 263 -1.20 13.16 43.99
CA LEU A 263 -1.42 14.54 44.47
C LEU A 263 -2.75 14.64 45.23
N PHE A 264 -3.83 14.09 44.69
CA PHE A 264 -5.14 14.14 45.30
C PHE A 264 -5.16 13.47 46.68
N LEU A 265 -4.44 12.35 46.83
CA LEU A 265 -4.41 11.61 48.11
C LEU A 265 -3.58 12.31 49.17
N HIS A 266 -2.48 13.00 48.80
CA HIS A 266 -1.47 13.49 49.76
C HIS A 266 -1.39 15.00 49.89
N LEU A 267 -2.02 15.78 48.98
CA LEU A 267 -1.92 17.24 48.95
C LEU A 267 -2.45 17.94 50.26
N GLY A 268 -3.22 17.24 51.08
CA GLY A 268 -3.77 17.70 52.33
C GLY A 268 -3.01 17.26 53.60
N ASP A 269 -1.97 16.43 53.43
CA ASP A 269 -1.26 15.85 54.57
C ASP A 269 -0.40 16.90 55.30
N GLU A 270 -0.30 16.80 56.65
CA GLU A 270 0.64 17.59 57.43
C GLU A 270 2.08 17.17 57.05
N GLY A 271 2.89 18.10 56.51
CA GLY A 271 4.23 17.83 56.05
C GLY A 271 4.32 17.29 54.60
N PHE A 272 3.32 17.64 53.77
CA PHE A 272 3.33 17.33 52.34
C PHE A 272 4.65 17.72 51.69
N ASP A 273 5.27 16.77 50.98
CA ASP A 273 6.51 16.97 50.24
C ASP A 273 6.32 16.35 48.81
N LEU A 274 6.20 17.22 47.81
CA LEU A 274 6.00 16.84 46.43
C LEU A 274 7.09 15.88 45.93
N ARG A 275 8.36 16.08 46.34
CA ARG A 275 9.48 15.28 45.88
C ARG A 275 9.35 13.79 46.18
N ARG A 276 8.60 13.43 47.24
CA ARG A 276 8.34 12.02 47.61
C ARG A 276 7.36 11.32 46.68
N LEU A 277 6.55 12.08 45.95
CA LEU A 277 5.53 11.56 45.03
C LEU A 277 6.05 11.50 43.59
N VAL A 278 7.22 12.09 43.30
CA VAL A 278 7.79 12.13 41.97
C VAL A 278 8.31 10.75 41.59
N ALA A 279 7.78 10.21 40.48
CA ALA A 279 8.27 8.99 39.88
C ALA A 279 9.31 9.33 38.82
N PRO A 280 10.33 8.45 38.60
CA PRO A 280 11.29 8.62 37.52
C PRO A 280 10.60 8.70 36.16
N ALA A 281 11.05 9.60 35.30
CA ALA A 281 10.56 9.68 33.93
C ALA A 281 11.40 8.83 32.96
N LYS A 282 10.76 8.28 31.93
CA LYS A 282 11.44 7.71 30.77
C LYS A 282 11.77 8.85 29.81
N PHE A 283 13.00 8.87 29.31
CA PHE A 283 13.45 9.87 28.35
C PHE A 283 13.61 9.26 26.96
N PHE A 284 13.18 9.99 25.95
CA PHE A 284 13.41 9.69 24.55
C PHE A 284 14.11 10.89 23.87
N HIS A 285 14.99 10.60 22.94
CA HIS A 285 15.57 11.63 22.08
C HIS A 285 14.51 12.07 21.04
N GLU A 286 14.47 13.35 20.65
CA GLU A 286 13.47 13.90 19.71
C GLU A 286 13.42 13.16 18.36
N GLY A 287 14.57 12.69 17.85
CA GLY A 287 14.68 11.87 16.65
C GLY A 287 14.33 10.38 16.81
N PHE A 288 13.80 9.96 17.98
CA PHE A 288 13.48 8.55 18.22
C PHE A 288 12.19 8.16 17.46
N GLU A 289 12.20 6.99 16.80
CA GLU A 289 11.07 6.50 16.02
C GLU A 289 9.86 6.17 16.92
N VAL A 290 8.66 6.55 16.48
CA VAL A 290 7.43 6.37 17.26
C VAL A 290 7.14 4.92 17.60
N TYR A 291 7.32 3.99 16.67
CA TYR A 291 7.10 2.56 16.95
C TYR A 291 8.06 1.99 17.97
N ASN A 292 9.30 2.43 17.97
CA ASN A 292 10.30 2.03 18.98
C ASN A 292 9.95 2.61 20.35
N ALA A 293 9.41 3.85 20.40
CA ALA A 293 8.91 4.45 21.61
C ALA A 293 7.69 3.69 22.18
N LEU A 294 6.74 3.35 21.31
CA LEU A 294 5.56 2.54 21.66
C LEU A 294 5.96 1.18 22.26
N GLU A 295 6.91 0.48 21.62
CA GLU A 295 7.39 -0.81 22.11
C GLU A 295 8.06 -0.70 23.49
N GLN A 296 8.89 0.33 23.71
CA GLN A 296 9.52 0.59 25.01
C GLN A 296 8.51 0.94 26.08
N LEU A 297 7.57 1.87 25.82
CA LEU A 297 6.50 2.23 26.74
C LEU A 297 5.67 1.01 27.14
N ARG A 298 5.32 0.16 26.16
CA ARG A 298 4.56 -1.07 26.42
C ARG A 298 5.36 -2.07 27.25
N THR A 299 6.63 -2.27 26.94
CA THR A 299 7.49 -3.24 27.64
C THR A 299 7.74 -2.83 29.10
N GLU A 300 7.94 -1.54 29.33
CA GLU A 300 8.19 -0.97 30.66
C GLU A 300 6.88 -0.64 31.40
N GLN A 301 5.71 -0.91 30.80
CA GLN A 301 4.37 -0.62 31.33
C GLN A 301 4.19 0.88 31.69
N LEU A 302 4.82 1.76 30.91
CA LEU A 302 4.70 3.19 31.04
C LEU A 302 3.65 3.73 30.07
N SER A 303 2.97 4.81 30.46
CA SER A 303 1.97 5.47 29.60
C SER A 303 2.45 6.79 29.01
N TYR A 304 3.69 7.19 29.30
CA TYR A 304 4.27 8.47 28.85
C TYR A 304 5.81 8.38 28.80
N GLY A 305 6.40 9.30 28.04
CA GLY A 305 7.86 9.55 28.03
C GLY A 305 8.14 11.03 27.85
N ILE A 306 9.22 11.51 28.43
CA ILE A 306 9.71 12.88 28.24
C ILE A 306 10.65 12.91 27.03
N ILE A 307 10.46 13.89 26.17
CA ILE A 307 11.30 14.09 24.99
C ILE A 307 12.35 15.15 25.29
N CYS A 308 13.61 14.87 24.95
CA CYS A 308 14.72 15.79 25.12
C CYS A 308 15.60 15.86 23.87
N ASP A 309 16.31 16.96 23.72
CA ASP A 309 17.35 17.14 22.71
C ASP A 309 18.69 16.53 23.13
N GLU A 310 19.75 16.71 22.32
CA GLU A 310 21.10 16.21 22.55
C GLU A 310 21.78 16.81 23.79
N PHE A 311 21.27 17.95 24.24
CA PHE A 311 21.81 18.68 25.43
C PHE A 311 21.03 18.34 26.71
N GLY A 312 20.00 17.50 26.60
CA GLY A 312 19.13 17.13 27.72
C GLY A 312 18.06 18.17 28.06
N VAL A 313 17.82 19.15 27.17
CA VAL A 313 16.75 20.12 27.32
C VAL A 313 15.41 19.47 27.01
N THR A 314 14.44 19.63 27.89
CA THR A 314 13.10 19.09 27.67
C THR A 314 12.39 19.78 26.51
N ARG A 315 12.01 19.00 25.49
CA ARG A 315 11.29 19.46 24.29
C ARG A 315 9.79 19.25 24.43
N GLY A 316 9.36 18.18 25.09
CA GLY A 316 7.96 17.85 25.24
C GLY A 316 7.70 16.56 26.00
N ILE A 317 6.46 16.09 25.91
CA ILE A 317 6.00 14.80 26.42
C ILE A 317 5.29 14.03 25.32
N ILE A 318 5.48 12.72 25.31
CA ILE A 318 4.67 11.82 24.50
C ILE A 318 3.91 10.86 25.40
N THR A 319 2.66 10.60 25.08
CA THR A 319 1.82 9.63 25.76
C THR A 319 1.34 8.52 24.82
N LEU A 320 0.82 7.42 25.38
CA LEU A 320 0.16 6.40 24.58
C LEU A 320 -1.09 6.94 23.86
N ARG A 321 -1.71 8.01 24.39
CA ARG A 321 -2.84 8.67 23.75
C ARG A 321 -2.40 9.35 22.46
N ASP A 322 -1.30 10.10 22.46
CA ASP A 322 -0.77 10.80 21.27
C ASP A 322 -0.42 9.80 20.15
N ILE A 323 0.20 8.66 20.53
CA ILE A 323 0.48 7.58 19.56
C ILE A 323 -0.82 6.97 19.02
N PHE A 324 -1.84 6.81 19.86
CA PHE A 324 -3.12 6.25 19.44
C PHE A 324 -3.88 7.23 18.54
N GLU A 325 -3.87 8.52 18.85
CA GLU A 325 -4.46 9.59 18.02
C GLU A 325 -3.74 9.67 16.66
N ALA A 326 -2.43 9.54 16.63
CA ALA A 326 -1.67 9.46 15.37
C ALA A 326 -2.04 8.24 14.51
N LEU A 327 -2.54 7.15 15.09
CA LEU A 327 -2.99 5.95 14.36
C LEU A 327 -4.44 6.03 13.89
N VAL A 328 -5.34 6.53 14.74
CA VAL A 328 -6.79 6.46 14.51
C VAL A 328 -7.36 7.80 14.01
N GLY A 329 -6.67 8.89 14.27
CA GLY A 329 -7.11 10.26 14.11
C GLY A 329 -7.45 10.92 15.44
N GLU A 330 -7.67 12.22 15.42
CA GLU A 330 -8.04 12.99 16.60
C GLU A 330 -9.21 12.36 17.35
N LEU A 331 -9.05 12.21 18.64
CA LEU A 331 -10.12 11.80 19.53
C LEU A 331 -10.83 13.08 20.05
N PRO A 332 -12.12 13.25 19.75
CA PRO A 332 -12.81 14.46 20.18
C PRO A 332 -12.74 14.61 21.70
N ASP A 333 -12.03 15.61 22.16
CA ASP A 333 -12.10 16.08 23.55
C ASP A 333 -13.01 17.33 23.59
N PRO A 334 -14.14 17.31 24.32
CA PRO A 334 -15.03 18.46 24.42
C PRO A 334 -14.39 19.74 25.01
N ARG A 335 -13.14 19.64 25.48
CA ARG A 335 -12.40 20.73 26.14
C ARG A 335 -11.31 21.32 25.24
N GLU A 336 -10.95 20.65 24.15
CA GLU A 336 -9.94 21.07 23.20
C GLU A 336 -10.61 21.61 21.93
N GLU A 337 -10.14 22.73 21.42
CA GLU A 337 -10.56 23.21 20.10
C GLU A 337 -9.88 22.33 19.04
N PRO A 338 -10.58 21.91 17.98
CA PRO A 338 -9.96 21.12 16.92
C PRO A 338 -8.90 21.96 16.19
N ASP A 339 -7.79 21.31 15.82
CA ASP A 339 -6.66 21.94 15.11
C ASP A 339 -7.07 22.53 13.77
N ILE A 340 -8.09 21.96 13.12
CA ILE A 340 -8.60 22.43 11.81
C ILE A 340 -10.11 22.62 11.89
N VAL A 341 -10.56 23.85 11.71
CA VAL A 341 -11.98 24.23 11.70
C VAL A 341 -12.38 24.75 10.32
N ARG A 342 -13.32 24.08 9.67
CA ARG A 342 -13.86 24.50 8.37
C ARG A 342 -14.89 25.61 8.55
N ARG A 343 -14.74 26.71 7.81
CA ARG A 343 -15.65 27.86 7.83
C ARG A 343 -16.73 27.73 6.75
N GLU A 344 -17.77 28.56 6.88
CA GLU A 344 -18.90 28.59 5.92
C GLU A 344 -18.49 29.01 4.51
N ASP A 345 -17.43 29.81 4.38
CA ASP A 345 -16.88 30.27 3.10
C ASP A 345 -15.98 29.22 2.41
N GLY A 346 -15.81 28.04 3.02
CA GLY A 346 -14.98 26.95 2.52
C GLY A 346 -13.50 27.06 2.88
N SER A 347 -13.06 28.17 3.51
CA SER A 347 -11.72 28.28 4.10
C SER A 347 -11.62 27.45 5.38
N CYS A 348 -10.39 27.16 5.81
CA CYS A 348 -10.13 26.45 7.07
C CYS A 348 -9.29 27.34 7.99
N LEU A 349 -9.70 27.45 9.25
CA LEU A 349 -8.84 27.99 10.30
C LEU A 349 -8.02 26.85 10.88
N VAL A 350 -6.71 26.98 10.83
CA VAL A 350 -5.75 25.94 11.21
C VAL A 350 -4.90 26.46 12.35
N ASP A 351 -4.69 25.63 13.38
CA ASP A 351 -3.74 25.92 14.45
C ASP A 351 -2.31 25.88 13.90
N GLY A 352 -1.47 26.82 14.31
CA GLY A 352 -0.08 26.86 13.88
C GLY A 352 0.73 25.64 14.34
N GLN A 353 0.33 24.99 15.40
CA GLN A 353 0.95 23.77 15.94
C GLN A 353 0.33 22.50 15.35
N CYS A 354 -0.72 22.60 14.54
CA CYS A 354 -1.31 21.45 13.87
C CYS A 354 -0.22 20.61 13.23
N PRO A 355 -0.14 19.29 13.52
CA PRO A 355 0.84 18.41 12.91
C PRO A 355 0.74 18.45 11.39
N PHE A 356 1.86 18.59 10.72
CA PHE A 356 1.88 18.75 9.26
C PHE A 356 1.26 17.55 8.55
N TYR A 357 1.40 16.35 9.11
CA TYR A 357 0.75 15.15 8.59
C TYR A 357 -0.77 15.26 8.63
N ASP A 358 -1.34 15.72 9.75
CA ASP A 358 -2.80 15.82 9.90
C ASP A 358 -3.38 16.89 8.97
N PHE A 359 -2.61 17.96 8.72
CA PHE A 359 -2.93 18.93 7.68
C PHE A 359 -2.94 18.30 6.27
N LEU A 360 -1.93 17.49 5.92
CA LEU A 360 -1.88 16.79 4.63
C LEU A 360 -3.04 15.78 4.47
N ASP A 361 -3.34 15.03 5.52
CA ASP A 361 -4.45 14.07 5.57
C ASP A 361 -5.80 14.77 5.38
N TRP A 362 -6.04 15.90 6.09
CA TRP A 362 -7.27 16.68 5.99
C TRP A 362 -7.56 17.17 4.56
N PHE A 363 -6.53 17.59 3.84
CA PHE A 363 -6.65 18.12 2.48
C PHE A 363 -6.41 17.06 1.39
N GLY A 364 -6.17 15.79 1.72
CA GLY A 364 -5.89 14.70 0.78
C GLY A 364 -4.56 14.87 0.02
N LEU A 365 -3.56 15.47 0.67
CA LEU A 365 -2.25 15.81 0.09
C LEU A 365 -1.13 14.87 0.55
N GLU A 366 -1.45 13.71 1.09
CA GLU A 366 -0.48 12.75 1.68
C GLU A 366 0.68 12.37 0.74
N ASN A 367 0.44 12.46 -0.58
CA ASN A 367 1.45 12.16 -1.60
C ASN A 367 2.18 13.40 -2.14
N ALA A 368 1.84 14.60 -1.68
CA ALA A 368 2.41 15.84 -2.20
C ALA A 368 3.82 16.12 -1.67
N LEU A 369 4.07 15.76 -0.41
CA LEU A 369 5.36 15.84 0.27
C LEU A 369 5.55 14.63 1.22
N PRO A 370 6.82 14.28 1.54
CA PRO A 370 7.07 13.35 2.65
C PRO A 370 6.42 13.87 3.94
N CYS A 371 5.74 12.99 4.66
CA CYS A 371 5.02 13.34 5.90
C CYS A 371 5.94 13.86 7.02
N ASN A 372 7.24 13.62 6.92
CA ASN A 372 8.28 14.06 7.84
C ASN A 372 9.06 15.29 7.35
N ALA A 373 8.59 15.97 6.28
CA ALA A 373 9.26 17.18 5.78
C ALA A 373 9.22 18.31 6.81
N TYR A 374 8.10 18.42 7.54
CA TYR A 374 7.90 19.40 8.61
C TYR A 374 7.14 18.74 9.77
N ASN A 375 7.35 19.22 11.00
CA ASN A 375 6.61 18.71 12.16
C ASN A 375 5.24 19.39 12.28
N THR A 376 5.14 20.68 11.95
CA THR A 376 3.91 21.47 12.08
C THR A 376 3.67 22.32 10.84
N VAL A 377 2.43 22.84 10.68
CA VAL A 377 2.08 23.79 9.62
C VAL A 377 2.89 25.08 9.73
N SER A 378 3.14 25.57 10.97
CA SER A 378 4.04 26.70 11.19
C SER A 378 5.45 26.44 10.68
N GLY A 379 5.96 25.20 10.84
CA GLY A 379 7.27 24.79 10.33
C GLY A 379 7.37 24.94 8.81
N LEU A 380 6.34 24.52 8.07
CA LEU A 380 6.25 24.75 6.63
C LEU A 380 6.31 26.25 6.29
N ILE A 381 5.51 27.07 6.98
CA ILE A 381 5.42 28.51 6.69
C ILE A 381 6.75 29.20 6.96
N LEU A 382 7.39 28.92 8.08
CA LEU A 382 8.66 29.50 8.47
C LEU A 382 9.80 29.13 7.50
N ASP A 383 9.82 27.89 7.02
CA ASP A 383 10.79 27.44 6.02
C ASP A 383 10.60 28.14 4.68
N GLN A 384 9.36 28.23 4.21
CA GLN A 384 9.04 28.86 2.92
C GLN A 384 9.24 30.39 2.92
N LEU A 385 8.94 31.07 4.03
CA LEU A 385 9.14 32.51 4.17
C LEU A 385 10.57 32.88 4.55
N ALA A 386 11.32 31.97 5.18
CA ALA A 386 12.67 32.19 5.71
C ALA A 386 12.77 33.35 6.73
N HIS A 387 11.65 33.76 7.33
CA HIS A 387 11.58 34.76 8.41
C HIS A 387 10.32 34.51 9.27
N ILE A 388 10.25 35.14 10.45
CA ILE A 388 9.05 35.13 11.30
C ILE A 388 8.02 36.08 10.67
N PRO A 389 6.83 35.56 10.27
CA PRO A 389 5.84 36.36 9.59
C PRO A 389 5.13 37.35 10.52
N ALA A 390 4.47 38.34 9.91
CA ALA A 390 3.57 39.22 10.62
C ALA A 390 2.10 38.82 10.38
N THR A 391 1.20 39.22 11.30
CA THR A 391 -0.26 39.06 11.12
C THR A 391 -0.71 39.74 9.81
N GLY A 392 -1.48 39.00 9.00
CA GLY A 392 -1.93 39.44 7.66
C GLY A 392 -0.98 39.05 6.53
N GLU A 393 0.20 38.51 6.82
CA GLU A 393 1.12 38.05 5.79
C GLU A 393 0.58 36.78 5.11
N LYS A 394 0.86 36.61 3.81
CA LYS A 394 0.32 35.53 2.99
C LYS A 394 1.44 34.75 2.33
N LEU A 395 1.26 33.44 2.34
CA LEU A 395 2.10 32.48 1.63
C LEU A 395 1.24 31.69 0.64
N GLU A 396 1.73 31.51 -0.58
CA GLU A 396 1.12 30.56 -1.54
C GLU A 396 1.97 29.28 -1.62
N TRP A 397 1.32 28.13 -1.38
CA TRP A 397 1.98 26.86 -1.46
C TRP A 397 1.01 25.79 -1.97
N ASN A 398 1.44 25.01 -2.95
CA ASN A 398 0.71 23.85 -3.54
C ASN A 398 -0.78 24.11 -3.88
N GLY A 399 -1.10 25.32 -4.38
CA GLY A 399 -2.47 25.70 -4.72
C GLY A 399 -3.32 26.20 -3.55
N PHE A 400 -2.72 26.31 -2.36
CA PHE A 400 -3.34 26.89 -1.17
C PHE A 400 -2.74 28.28 -0.89
N THR A 401 -3.55 29.14 -0.30
CA THR A 401 -3.12 30.42 0.27
C THR A 401 -3.24 30.32 1.79
N PHE A 402 -2.13 30.54 2.47
CA PHE A 402 -2.02 30.61 3.93
C PHE A 402 -1.94 32.08 4.31
N GLU A 403 -2.85 32.56 5.14
CA GLU A 403 -2.84 33.90 5.71
C GLU A 403 -2.66 33.80 7.23
N ILE A 404 -1.65 34.47 7.76
CA ILE A 404 -1.39 34.50 9.21
C ILE A 404 -2.47 35.36 9.87
N VAL A 405 -3.33 34.76 10.67
CA VAL A 405 -4.45 35.46 11.34
C VAL A 405 -4.03 35.96 12.70
N ASP A 406 -3.31 35.16 13.46
CA ASP A 406 -2.87 35.52 14.80
C ASP A 406 -1.46 35.03 15.11
N MET A 407 -0.76 35.78 15.96
CA MET A 407 0.61 35.53 16.41
C MET A 407 0.70 35.66 17.93
N ASP A 408 1.25 34.66 18.61
CA ASP A 408 1.64 34.75 20.01
C ASP A 408 3.15 35.03 20.12
N GLY A 409 3.50 36.31 20.19
CA GLY A 409 4.90 36.73 20.15
C GLY A 409 5.56 36.41 18.81
N ALA A 410 6.49 35.46 18.78
CA ALA A 410 7.17 34.98 17.59
C ALA A 410 6.56 33.66 17.03
N ARG A 411 5.55 33.13 17.69
CA ARG A 411 4.86 31.89 17.34
C ARG A 411 3.63 32.21 16.48
N ILE A 412 3.44 31.47 15.40
CA ILE A 412 2.19 31.50 14.62
C ILE A 412 1.13 30.75 15.42
N ASP A 413 0.02 31.42 15.76
CA ASP A 413 -1.07 30.83 16.54
C ASP A 413 -2.18 30.33 15.59
N LYS A 414 -2.74 31.18 14.74
CA LYS A 414 -3.83 30.79 13.84
C LYS A 414 -3.54 31.20 12.39
N ILE A 415 -3.87 30.30 11.50
CA ILE A 415 -3.63 30.43 10.05
C ILE A 415 -4.96 30.23 9.32
N LEU A 416 -5.30 31.12 8.42
CA LEU A 416 -6.42 30.93 7.49
C LEU A 416 -5.91 30.28 6.20
N VAL A 417 -6.39 29.09 5.93
CA VAL A 417 -6.03 28.33 4.72
C VAL A 417 -7.21 28.34 3.76
N SER A 418 -6.97 28.80 2.55
CA SER A 418 -7.95 28.82 1.46
C SER A 418 -7.38 28.13 0.22
N GLN A 419 -8.19 27.30 -0.43
CA GLN A 419 -7.81 26.68 -1.69
C GLN A 419 -8.09 27.66 -2.85
N LYS A 420 -7.11 27.89 -3.72
CA LYS A 420 -7.34 28.65 -4.94
C LYS A 420 -8.36 27.88 -5.80
N GLN A 421 -9.53 28.47 -6.03
CA GLN A 421 -10.43 27.94 -7.05
C GLN A 421 -9.67 27.94 -8.38
N GLN A 422 -9.46 26.77 -8.96
CA GLN A 422 -9.01 26.69 -10.35
C GLN A 422 -10.10 27.33 -11.22
N PRO A 423 -9.75 28.26 -12.12
CA PRO A 423 -10.70 28.94 -12.99
C PRO A 423 -11.38 27.99 -13.98
#